data_45748426f1f2e90526a16cce821746bc
#
_entry.id   45748426f1f2e90526a16cce821746bc
#
_cell.length_a   1.000
_cell.length_b   1.000
_cell.length_c   1.000
_cell.angle_alpha   90.00
_cell.angle_beta   90.00
_cell.angle_gamma   90.00
#
_symmetry.space_group_name_H-M   'P 1'
#
loop_
_entity.id
_entity.type
_entity.pdbx_description
1 polymer ?
#
loop_
_entity_poly.entity_id
_entity_poly.type
_entity_poly.pdbx_seq_one_letter_code
_entity_poly.pdbx_strand_id
1 'polypeptide(L)'
;RLREKERSLMPTFTYTGITAAGQQIDGVVEAFDEIEAMERAREQCRVVQSVVPVREGKNLLSMDITKPKAKQKNLAVMCAQFATILNAGVPAARATSLVADQVTDKYLKRVLADVAADVASGHSLAESFQSKGENLPRVFIETVRAGEESGHLPESFQRLHGYFDKRAKVSAKVQSAMTYPIFVAVIAVVILTWMVFWMRKVSRNVKQQLEQAVDNALQRGN
;
A
#
# COMPACT_ATOMS: atom_id res chain seq x y z
N ARG A 1 41.18 -6.96 -0.48
CA ARG A 1 40.04 -7.33 0.44
C ARG A 1 39.54 -6.16 1.29
N LEU A 2 40.35 -5.15 1.65
CA LEU A 2 39.88 -3.95 2.39
C LEU A 2 39.22 -2.92 1.50
N ARG A 3 39.63 -2.72 0.23
CA ARG A 3 39.02 -1.81 -0.73
C ARG A 3 37.65 -2.23 -1.25
N GLU A 4 37.32 -3.51 -1.23
CA GLU A 4 36.00 -4.04 -1.63
C GLU A 4 34.94 -3.82 -0.54
N LYS A 5 35.37 -3.78 0.72
CA LYS A 5 34.47 -3.56 1.89
C LYS A 5 34.09 -2.10 2.06
N GLU A 6 34.91 -1.16 1.57
CA GLU A 6 34.61 0.27 1.59
C GLU A 6 33.62 0.68 0.48
N ARG A 7 33.62 0.01 -0.67
CA ARG A 7 32.62 0.24 -1.72
C ARG A 7 31.19 -0.16 -1.33
N SER A 8 31.03 -1.06 -0.38
CA SER A 8 29.71 -1.52 0.11
C SER A 8 29.04 -0.54 1.07
N LEU A 9 29.67 0.61 1.39
CA LEU A 9 29.15 1.60 2.34
C LEU A 9 28.82 2.96 1.70
N MET A 10 29.00 3.13 0.38
CA MET A 10 28.67 4.39 -0.28
C MET A 10 27.16 4.42 -0.61
N PRO A 11 26.41 5.36 -0.03
CA PRO A 11 25.01 5.54 -0.40
C PRO A 11 24.90 6.03 -1.85
N THR A 12 23.89 5.52 -2.54
CA THR A 12 23.60 5.86 -3.92
C THR A 12 22.53 6.95 -3.93
N PHE A 13 22.72 7.99 -4.75
CA PHE A 13 21.78 9.09 -4.91
C PHE A 13 21.23 9.10 -6.33
N THR A 14 19.93 9.33 -6.46
CA THR A 14 19.30 9.63 -7.76
C THR A 14 19.18 11.13 -7.92
N TYR A 15 19.59 11.66 -9.06
CA TYR A 15 19.42 13.07 -9.37
C TYR A 15 18.57 13.27 -10.62
N THR A 16 17.83 14.38 -10.64
CA THR A 16 17.11 14.87 -11.80
C THR A 16 17.70 16.24 -12.16
N GLY A 17 18.08 16.42 -13.41
CA GLY A 17 18.69 17.67 -13.86
C GLY A 17 18.37 18.02 -15.30
N ILE A 18 18.74 19.23 -15.71
CA ILE A 18 18.57 19.74 -17.07
C ILE A 18 19.95 19.92 -17.72
N THR A 19 20.15 19.33 -18.88
CA THR A 19 21.37 19.48 -19.68
C THR A 19 21.48 20.89 -20.29
N ALA A 20 22.65 21.24 -20.85
CA ALA A 20 22.87 22.44 -21.59
C ALA A 20 21.96 22.59 -22.83
N ALA A 21 21.43 21.47 -23.34
CA ALA A 21 20.47 21.41 -24.45
C ALA A 21 19.00 21.57 -24.03
N GLY A 22 18.71 21.78 -22.72
CA GLY A 22 17.35 21.92 -22.18
C GLY A 22 16.58 20.60 -22.00
N GLN A 23 17.22 19.45 -22.14
CA GLN A 23 16.60 18.16 -21.94
C GLN A 23 16.71 17.74 -20.47
N GLN A 24 15.63 17.24 -19.91
CA GLN A 24 15.61 16.63 -18.58
C GLN A 24 16.28 15.27 -18.64
N ILE A 25 17.22 15.05 -17.72
CA ILE A 25 17.88 13.76 -17.54
C ILE A 25 17.78 13.33 -16.08
N ASP A 26 17.59 12.03 -15.90
CA ASP A 26 17.65 11.35 -14.61
C ASP A 26 18.90 10.47 -14.60
N GLY A 27 19.64 10.50 -13.50
CA GLY A 27 20.85 9.71 -13.34
C GLY A 27 21.04 9.24 -11.92
N VAL A 28 22.03 8.37 -11.75
CA VAL A 28 22.40 7.80 -10.45
C VAL A 28 23.87 8.10 -10.19
N VAL A 29 24.18 8.57 -8.98
CA VAL A 29 25.54 8.86 -8.53
C VAL A 29 25.81 8.25 -7.17
N GLU A 30 27.00 7.71 -6.98
CA GLU A 30 27.48 7.20 -5.70
C GLU A 30 28.26 8.34 -5.00
N ALA A 31 27.86 8.70 -3.78
CA ALA A 31 28.51 9.75 -3.00
C ALA A 31 28.37 9.47 -1.49
N PHE A 32 29.24 10.05 -0.68
CA PHE A 32 29.19 9.90 0.78
C PHE A 32 28.08 10.73 1.42
N ASP A 33 27.77 11.90 0.82
CA ASP A 33 26.69 12.76 1.28
C ASP A 33 25.96 13.43 0.11
N GLU A 34 24.89 14.16 0.43
CA GLU A 34 24.04 14.86 -0.53
C GLU A 34 24.80 16.00 -1.24
N ILE A 35 25.79 16.63 -0.60
CA ILE A 35 26.59 17.74 -1.13
C ILE A 35 27.52 17.22 -2.23
N GLU A 36 28.22 16.11 -1.96
CA GLU A 36 29.09 15.46 -2.93
C GLU A 36 28.26 14.90 -4.12
N ALA A 37 27.06 14.35 -3.85
CA ALA A 37 26.15 13.87 -4.89
C ALA A 37 25.71 15.03 -5.81
N MET A 38 25.44 16.19 -5.25
CA MET A 38 25.05 17.39 -5.99
C MET A 38 26.21 17.93 -6.84
N GLU A 39 27.46 17.92 -6.32
CA GLU A 39 28.64 18.35 -7.09
C GLU A 39 28.87 17.42 -8.29
N ARG A 40 28.84 16.12 -8.08
CA ARG A 40 28.99 15.14 -9.18
C ARG A 40 27.86 15.22 -10.21
N ALA A 41 26.63 15.50 -9.77
CA ALA A 41 25.51 15.72 -10.68
C ALA A 41 25.69 17.00 -11.53
N ARG A 42 26.31 18.05 -10.98
CA ARG A 42 26.62 19.30 -11.70
C ARG A 42 27.66 19.13 -12.82
N GLU A 43 28.49 18.12 -12.77
CA GLU A 43 29.39 17.80 -13.87
C GLU A 43 28.65 17.30 -15.12
N GLN A 44 27.46 16.71 -14.92
CA GLN A 44 26.65 16.13 -16.00
C GLN A 44 25.44 16.98 -16.39
N CYS A 45 25.00 17.89 -15.51
CA CYS A 45 23.85 18.75 -15.70
C CYS A 45 24.19 20.21 -15.44
N ARG A 46 23.63 21.13 -16.24
CA ARG A 46 23.77 22.57 -16.01
C ARG A 46 22.94 23.05 -14.81
N VAL A 47 21.81 22.43 -14.56
CA VAL A 47 20.94 22.73 -13.43
C VAL A 47 20.46 21.41 -12.81
N VAL A 48 20.78 21.17 -11.53
CA VAL A 48 20.29 20.03 -10.74
C VAL A 48 19.01 20.47 -10.05
N GLN A 49 17.91 19.78 -10.31
CA GLN A 49 16.59 20.08 -9.74
C GLN A 49 16.37 19.40 -8.38
N SER A 50 16.77 18.13 -8.26
CA SER A 50 16.66 17.39 -7.01
C SER A 50 17.72 16.30 -6.93
N VAL A 51 18.19 16.02 -5.70
CA VAL A 51 19.03 14.89 -5.36
C VAL A 51 18.36 14.16 -4.20
N VAL A 52 18.11 12.87 -4.36
CA VAL A 52 17.41 12.06 -3.36
C VAL A 52 18.24 10.82 -3.06
N PRO A 53 18.57 10.51 -1.78
CA PRO A 53 19.29 9.31 -1.43
C PRO A 53 18.47 8.07 -1.75
N VAL A 54 19.04 7.17 -2.55
CA VAL A 54 18.48 5.84 -2.76
C VAL A 54 18.83 5.00 -1.55
N ARG A 55 17.87 4.75 -0.68
CA ARG A 55 18.05 3.78 0.40
C ARG A 55 18.16 2.40 -0.22
N GLU A 56 19.38 1.88 -0.28
CA GLU A 56 19.62 0.49 -0.67
C GLU A 56 18.81 -0.44 0.23
N GLY A 57 18.07 -1.35 -0.40
CA GLY A 57 17.57 -2.54 0.26
C GLY A 57 16.07 -2.68 0.48
N LYS A 58 15.21 -2.00 -0.30
CA LYS A 58 13.82 -2.47 -0.42
C LYS A 58 13.52 -2.73 -1.89
N ASN A 59 13.52 -4.02 -2.24
CA ASN A 59 12.94 -4.48 -3.50
C ASN A 59 11.63 -3.75 -3.73
N LEU A 60 11.49 -3.02 -4.85
CA LEU A 60 10.26 -2.32 -5.23
C LEU A 60 9.03 -3.24 -5.28
N LEU A 61 9.26 -4.56 -5.42
CA LEU A 61 8.24 -5.61 -5.30
C LEU A 61 7.90 -6.00 -3.85
N SER A 62 8.70 -5.57 -2.85
CA SER A 62 8.45 -5.79 -1.42
C SER A 62 8.13 -4.50 -0.67
N MET A 63 7.99 -3.37 -1.34
CA MET A 63 7.34 -2.21 -0.76
C MET A 63 5.89 -2.60 -0.51
N ASP A 64 5.63 -2.98 0.74
CA ASP A 64 4.31 -2.96 1.32
C ASP A 64 3.83 -1.50 1.27
N ILE A 65 3.28 -1.13 0.10
CA ILE A 65 2.79 0.23 -0.21
C ILE A 65 1.61 0.58 0.71
N THR A 66 1.07 -0.41 1.39
CA THR A 66 0.08 -0.27 2.43
C THR A 66 0.70 -0.62 3.78
N LYS A 67 0.99 0.39 4.60
CA LYS A 67 1.15 0.15 6.05
C LYS A 67 0.02 -0.77 6.50
N PRO A 68 0.29 -1.87 7.22
CA PRO A 68 -0.73 -2.86 7.59
C PRO A 68 -1.85 -2.15 8.34
N LYS A 69 -2.99 -2.00 7.67
CA LYS A 69 -4.17 -1.34 8.21
C LYS A 69 -5.15 -2.40 8.67
N ALA A 70 -5.58 -2.31 9.91
CA ALA A 70 -6.58 -3.23 10.43
C ALA A 70 -7.87 -3.17 9.60
N LYS A 71 -8.37 -4.35 9.18
CA LYS A 71 -9.65 -4.43 8.46
C LYS A 71 -10.79 -4.04 9.41
N GLN A 72 -11.78 -3.29 8.89
CA GLN A 72 -12.93 -2.82 9.67
C GLN A 72 -13.64 -3.96 10.41
N LYS A 73 -13.77 -5.13 9.78
CA LYS A 73 -14.34 -6.31 10.40
C LYS A 73 -13.55 -6.80 11.62
N ASN A 74 -12.22 -6.81 11.54
CA ASN A 74 -11.36 -7.25 12.64
C ASN A 74 -11.39 -6.26 13.80
N LEU A 75 -11.47 -4.95 13.52
CA LEU A 75 -11.68 -3.92 14.53
C LEU A 75 -13.03 -4.07 15.23
N ALA A 76 -14.11 -4.38 14.48
CA ALA A 76 -15.42 -4.62 15.07
C ALA A 76 -15.42 -5.81 16.04
N VAL A 77 -14.80 -6.93 15.63
CA VAL A 77 -14.68 -8.12 16.48
C VAL A 77 -13.86 -7.84 17.74
N MET A 78 -12.70 -7.19 17.58
CA MET A 78 -11.85 -6.78 18.69
C MET A 78 -12.62 -5.91 19.70
N CYS A 79 -13.35 -4.90 19.22
CA CYS A 79 -14.15 -4.02 20.09
C CYS A 79 -15.27 -4.78 20.81
N ALA A 80 -15.92 -5.77 20.16
CA ALA A 80 -16.93 -6.60 20.80
C ALA A 80 -16.32 -7.45 21.93
N GLN A 81 -15.14 -8.02 21.71
CA GLN A 81 -14.41 -8.79 22.73
C GLN A 81 -14.05 -7.90 23.94
N PHE A 82 -13.50 -6.72 23.69
CA PHE A 82 -13.23 -5.73 24.77
C PHE A 82 -14.50 -5.41 25.56
N ALA A 83 -15.59 -5.05 24.87
CA ALA A 83 -16.85 -4.73 25.53
C ALA A 83 -17.35 -5.89 26.43
N THR A 84 -17.29 -7.12 25.94
CA THR A 84 -17.71 -8.31 26.69
C THR A 84 -16.86 -8.53 27.93
N ILE A 85 -15.53 -8.48 27.80
CA ILE A 85 -14.59 -8.76 28.89
C ILE A 85 -14.65 -7.65 29.95
N LEU A 86 -14.72 -6.37 29.52
CA LEU A 86 -14.82 -5.23 30.42
C LEU A 86 -16.18 -5.18 31.15
N ASN A 87 -17.29 -5.55 30.49
CA ASN A 87 -18.59 -5.73 31.13
C ASN A 87 -18.61 -6.82 32.21
N ALA A 88 -17.75 -7.82 32.07
CA ALA A 88 -17.55 -8.84 33.11
C ALA A 88 -16.71 -8.35 34.30
N GLY A 89 -16.32 -7.06 34.34
CA GLY A 89 -15.56 -6.46 35.43
C GLY A 89 -14.05 -6.74 35.37
N VAL A 90 -13.55 -7.27 34.27
CA VAL A 90 -12.11 -7.54 34.12
C VAL A 90 -11.34 -6.21 33.91
N PRO A 91 -10.26 -5.94 34.67
CA PRO A 91 -9.47 -4.73 34.50
C PRO A 91 -8.91 -4.57 33.07
N ALA A 92 -8.79 -3.34 32.60
CA ALA A 92 -8.37 -3.02 31.23
C ALA A 92 -7.03 -3.67 30.81
N ALA A 93 -6.04 -3.68 31.69
CA ALA A 93 -4.75 -4.35 31.45
C ALA A 93 -4.92 -5.84 31.15
N ARG A 94 -5.73 -6.55 31.96
CA ARG A 94 -6.00 -7.97 31.77
C ARG A 94 -6.88 -8.22 30.56
N ALA A 95 -7.87 -7.36 30.31
CA ALA A 95 -8.73 -7.44 29.14
C ALA A 95 -7.91 -7.32 27.86
N THR A 96 -6.93 -6.40 27.81
CA THR A 96 -6.07 -6.21 26.64
C THR A 96 -5.26 -7.46 26.32
N SER A 97 -4.65 -8.11 27.31
CA SER A 97 -3.90 -9.35 27.08
C SER A 97 -4.80 -10.50 26.61
N LEU A 98 -5.99 -10.66 27.18
CA LEU A 98 -6.95 -11.69 26.76
C LEU A 98 -7.43 -11.47 25.32
N VAL A 99 -7.68 -10.23 24.92
CA VAL A 99 -8.08 -9.92 23.54
C VAL A 99 -6.90 -10.14 22.57
N ALA A 100 -5.66 -9.80 22.96
CA ALA A 100 -4.47 -10.06 22.15
C ALA A 100 -4.30 -11.54 21.78
N ASP A 101 -4.63 -12.45 22.71
CA ASP A 101 -4.57 -13.88 22.48
C ASP A 101 -5.64 -14.40 21.49
N GLN A 102 -6.80 -13.74 21.47
CA GLN A 102 -7.96 -14.15 20.66
C GLN A 102 -7.96 -13.57 19.24
N VAL A 103 -7.24 -12.45 19.00
CA VAL A 103 -7.22 -11.78 17.71
C VAL A 103 -6.38 -12.55 16.69
N THR A 104 -7.00 -12.83 15.52
CA THR A 104 -6.36 -13.56 14.41
C THR A 104 -5.52 -12.64 13.50
N ASP A 105 -5.81 -11.34 13.49
CA ASP A 105 -5.12 -10.36 12.67
C ASP A 105 -3.72 -10.08 13.22
N LYS A 106 -2.69 -10.35 12.42
CA LYS A 106 -1.28 -10.23 12.83
C LYS A 106 -0.89 -8.81 13.26
N TYR A 107 -1.46 -7.79 12.62
CA TYR A 107 -1.19 -6.41 12.98
C TYR A 107 -1.81 -6.08 14.34
N LEU A 108 -3.12 -6.36 14.49
CA LEU A 108 -3.82 -6.10 15.75
C LEU A 108 -3.23 -6.90 16.91
N LYS A 109 -2.86 -8.16 16.69
CA LYS A 109 -2.23 -9.00 17.72
C LYS A 109 -0.93 -8.37 18.25
N ARG A 110 -0.07 -7.85 17.37
CA ARG A 110 1.16 -7.17 17.76
C ARG A 110 0.84 -5.89 18.55
N VAL A 111 -0.02 -5.04 18.01
CA VAL A 111 -0.41 -3.78 18.66
C VAL A 111 -0.99 -4.04 20.05
N LEU A 112 -1.87 -5.04 20.19
CA LEU A 112 -2.49 -5.38 21.48
C LEU A 112 -1.48 -5.95 22.48
N ALA A 113 -0.51 -6.73 22.04
CA ALA A 113 0.56 -7.23 22.89
C ALA A 113 1.43 -6.08 23.44
N ASP A 114 1.79 -5.13 22.56
CA ASP A 114 2.58 -3.95 22.94
C ASP A 114 1.76 -3.03 23.88
N VAL A 115 0.47 -2.82 23.60
CA VAL A 115 -0.47 -2.06 24.46
C VAL A 115 -0.65 -2.75 25.81
N ALA A 116 -0.79 -4.07 25.85
CA ALA A 116 -0.95 -4.80 27.12
C ALA A 116 0.27 -4.63 28.04
N ALA A 117 1.48 -4.67 27.46
CA ALA A 117 2.71 -4.42 28.21
C ALA A 117 2.80 -2.98 28.73
N ASP A 118 2.39 -2.02 27.90
CA ASP A 118 2.42 -0.59 28.22
C ASP A 118 1.40 -0.23 29.34
N VAL A 119 0.17 -0.76 29.24
CA VAL A 119 -0.88 -0.59 30.28
C VAL A 119 -0.49 -1.31 31.57
N ALA A 120 0.16 -2.47 31.51
CA ALA A 120 0.68 -3.17 32.69
C ALA A 120 1.78 -2.37 33.41
N SER A 121 2.51 -1.51 32.71
CA SER A 121 3.48 -0.58 33.29
C SER A 121 2.87 0.70 33.87
N GLY A 122 1.54 0.86 33.79
CA GLY A 122 0.79 1.96 34.42
C GLY A 122 0.38 3.09 33.47
N HIS A 123 0.63 2.95 32.17
CA HIS A 123 0.17 3.94 31.19
C HIS A 123 -1.36 3.81 30.92
N SER A 124 -1.97 4.89 30.47
CA SER A 124 -3.38 4.89 30.09
C SER A 124 -3.60 4.02 28.86
N LEU A 125 -4.77 3.39 28.76
CA LEU A 125 -5.13 2.52 27.63
C LEU A 125 -5.17 3.34 26.32
N ALA A 126 -5.71 4.55 26.37
CA ALA A 126 -5.80 5.44 25.21
C ALA A 126 -4.42 5.90 24.73
N GLU A 127 -3.50 6.27 25.63
CA GLU A 127 -2.14 6.66 25.30
C GLU A 127 -1.34 5.48 24.71
N SER A 128 -1.50 4.30 25.28
CA SER A 128 -0.87 3.08 24.81
C SER A 128 -1.34 2.74 23.37
N PHE A 129 -2.64 2.85 23.09
CA PHE A 129 -3.15 2.69 21.73
C PHE A 129 -2.66 3.79 20.77
N GLN A 130 -2.51 5.01 21.24
CA GLN A 130 -2.00 6.12 20.43
C GLN A 130 -0.52 5.93 20.07
N SER A 131 0.30 5.48 21.01
CA SER A 131 1.74 5.29 20.81
C SER A 131 2.08 4.05 19.99
N LYS A 132 1.37 2.93 20.20
CA LYS A 132 1.67 1.62 19.57
C LYS A 132 0.82 1.36 18.31
N GLY A 133 -0.32 2.03 18.18
CA GLY A 133 -1.32 1.79 17.13
C GLY A 133 -1.28 2.80 15.97
N GLU A 134 -0.11 3.05 15.36
CA GLU A 134 0.08 4.08 14.29
C GLU A 134 -0.99 4.10 13.20
N ASN A 135 -1.59 2.94 12.87
CA ASN A 135 -2.58 2.81 11.80
C ASN A 135 -4.01 2.55 12.31
N LEU A 136 -4.24 2.71 13.61
CA LEU A 136 -5.59 2.69 14.16
C LEU A 136 -6.34 3.97 13.78
N PRO A 137 -7.66 3.88 13.49
CA PRO A 137 -8.44 5.07 13.19
C PRO A 137 -8.48 6.04 14.38
N ARG A 138 -8.32 7.33 14.12
CA ARG A 138 -8.35 8.36 15.17
C ARG A 138 -9.63 8.30 16.01
N VAL A 139 -10.77 8.00 15.37
CA VAL A 139 -12.05 7.82 16.09
C VAL A 139 -12.00 6.71 17.15
N PHE A 140 -11.21 5.63 16.91
CA PHE A 140 -11.01 4.58 17.91
C PHE A 140 -10.29 5.14 19.15
N ILE A 141 -9.15 5.80 18.95
CA ILE A 141 -8.33 6.33 20.04
C ILE A 141 -9.10 7.35 20.87
N GLU A 142 -9.76 8.32 20.23
CA GLU A 142 -10.53 9.36 20.91
C GLU A 142 -11.73 8.79 21.68
N THR A 143 -12.42 7.77 21.15
CA THR A 143 -13.52 7.12 21.85
C THR A 143 -13.05 6.31 23.05
N VAL A 144 -11.91 5.63 22.95
CA VAL A 144 -11.30 4.92 24.08
C VAL A 144 -10.88 5.91 25.15
N ARG A 145 -10.25 7.04 24.78
CA ARG A 145 -9.85 8.11 25.70
C ARG A 145 -11.04 8.64 26.47
N ALA A 146 -12.10 9.03 25.77
CA ALA A 146 -13.32 9.52 26.41
C ALA A 146 -13.96 8.48 27.34
N GLY A 147 -13.90 7.19 26.98
CA GLY A 147 -14.39 6.10 27.83
C GLY A 147 -13.53 5.86 29.07
N GLU A 148 -12.22 6.00 28.93
CA GLU A 148 -11.28 5.85 30.04
C GLU A 148 -11.41 7.01 31.06
N GLU A 149 -11.43 8.25 30.56
CA GLU A 149 -11.61 9.46 31.40
C GLU A 149 -12.95 9.50 32.12
N SER A 150 -14.02 8.98 31.48
CA SER A 150 -15.35 8.94 32.09
C SER A 150 -15.63 7.68 32.93
N GLY A 151 -14.73 6.68 32.90
CA GLY A 151 -14.93 5.38 33.55
C GLY A 151 -15.92 4.45 32.82
N HIS A 152 -16.32 4.76 31.58
CA HIS A 152 -17.29 4.02 30.77
C HIS A 152 -16.65 3.33 29.58
N LEU A 153 -15.53 2.61 29.82
CA LEU A 153 -14.82 1.85 28.78
C LEU A 153 -15.70 0.80 28.09
N PRO A 154 -16.52 -0.01 28.83
CA PRO A 154 -17.34 -1.03 28.19
C PRO A 154 -18.29 -0.44 27.14
N GLU A 155 -18.99 0.62 27.46
CA GLU A 155 -19.94 1.30 26.56
C GLU A 155 -19.23 1.94 25.37
N SER A 156 -18.02 2.47 25.58
CA SER A 156 -17.20 3.04 24.51
C SER A 156 -16.77 1.99 23.51
N PHE A 157 -16.36 0.83 23.96
CA PHE A 157 -16.05 -0.31 23.08
C PHE A 157 -17.30 -0.87 22.38
N GLN A 158 -18.46 -0.88 23.06
CA GLN A 158 -19.74 -1.24 22.44
C GLN A 158 -20.11 -0.30 21.28
N ARG A 159 -19.95 1.01 21.47
CA ARG A 159 -20.18 2.03 20.42
C ARG A 159 -19.21 1.86 19.25
N LEU A 160 -17.93 1.60 19.52
CA LEU A 160 -16.91 1.31 18.51
C LEU A 160 -17.23 0.04 17.73
N HIS A 161 -17.68 -1.01 18.41
CA HIS A 161 -18.15 -2.22 17.73
C HIS A 161 -19.25 -1.91 16.72
N GLY A 162 -20.31 -1.20 17.15
CA GLY A 162 -21.42 -0.82 16.25
C GLY A 162 -20.98 0.06 15.09
N TYR A 163 -20.04 0.97 15.32
CA TYR A 163 -19.48 1.84 14.27
C TYR A 163 -18.69 1.03 13.21
N PHE A 164 -17.77 0.18 13.64
CA PHE A 164 -16.94 -0.59 12.72
C PHE A 164 -17.72 -1.71 12.03
N ASP A 165 -18.70 -2.33 12.69
CA ASP A 165 -19.59 -3.34 12.10
C ASP A 165 -20.42 -2.75 10.95
N LYS A 166 -21.03 -1.57 11.17
CA LYS A 166 -21.74 -0.85 10.10
C LYS A 166 -20.82 -0.53 8.92
N ARG A 167 -19.60 -0.05 9.17
CA ARG A 167 -18.63 0.24 8.11
C ARG A 167 -18.18 -1.02 7.36
N ALA A 168 -17.96 -2.13 8.07
CA ALA A 168 -17.61 -3.40 7.45
C ALA A 168 -18.72 -3.92 6.53
N LYS A 169 -19.99 -3.83 6.96
CA LYS A 169 -21.16 -4.22 6.17
C LYS A 169 -21.32 -3.37 4.90
N VAL A 170 -21.14 -2.05 5.00
CA VAL A 170 -21.20 -1.14 3.85
C VAL A 170 -20.08 -1.45 2.86
N SER A 171 -18.85 -1.62 3.35
CA SER A 171 -17.71 -1.96 2.51
C SER A 171 -17.90 -3.28 1.77
N ALA A 172 -18.45 -4.31 2.43
CA ALA A 172 -18.75 -5.58 1.80
C ALA A 172 -19.82 -5.47 0.70
N LYS A 173 -20.87 -4.67 0.92
CA LYS A 173 -21.92 -4.42 -0.09
C LYS A 173 -21.37 -3.71 -1.33
N VAL A 174 -20.52 -2.70 -1.14
CA VAL A 174 -19.90 -1.98 -2.26
C VAL A 174 -18.99 -2.93 -3.06
N GLN A 175 -18.21 -3.75 -2.38
CA GLN A 175 -17.31 -4.70 -3.04
C GLN A 175 -18.09 -5.73 -3.88
N SER A 176 -19.22 -6.24 -3.36
CA SER A 176 -20.09 -7.15 -4.11
C SER A 176 -20.74 -6.47 -5.33
N ALA A 177 -21.16 -5.22 -5.20
CA ALA A 177 -21.77 -4.47 -6.30
C ALA A 177 -20.77 -4.18 -7.43
N MET A 178 -19.47 -4.01 -7.13
CA MET A 178 -18.41 -3.74 -8.11
C MET A 178 -18.02 -4.99 -8.93
N THR A 179 -18.36 -6.19 -8.47
CA THR A 179 -17.98 -7.44 -9.16
C THR A 179 -18.60 -7.54 -10.55
N TYR A 180 -19.87 -7.15 -10.72
CA TYR A 180 -20.56 -7.22 -12.01
C TYR A 180 -19.96 -6.27 -13.06
N PRO A 181 -19.77 -4.96 -12.79
CA PRO A 181 -19.13 -4.05 -13.76
C PRO A 181 -17.73 -4.50 -14.19
N ILE A 182 -16.94 -5.00 -13.25
CA ILE A 182 -15.58 -5.49 -13.56
C ILE A 182 -15.65 -6.69 -14.49
N PHE A 183 -16.54 -7.65 -14.25
CA PHE A 183 -16.73 -8.83 -15.09
C PHE A 183 -17.14 -8.45 -16.51
N VAL A 184 -18.11 -7.54 -16.65
CA VAL A 184 -18.56 -7.04 -17.97
C VAL A 184 -17.43 -6.29 -18.69
N ALA A 185 -16.66 -5.46 -17.99
CA ALA A 185 -15.54 -4.73 -18.58
C ALA A 185 -14.44 -5.68 -19.09
N VAL A 186 -14.12 -6.73 -18.34
CA VAL A 186 -13.13 -7.76 -18.76
C VAL A 186 -13.60 -8.46 -20.03
N ILE A 187 -14.86 -8.90 -20.09
CA ILE A 187 -15.42 -9.55 -21.29
C ILE A 187 -15.38 -8.60 -22.49
N ALA A 188 -15.77 -7.33 -22.32
CA ALA A 188 -15.72 -6.34 -23.39
C ALA A 188 -14.30 -6.15 -23.94
N VAL A 189 -13.29 -6.06 -23.08
CA VAL A 189 -11.88 -5.96 -23.49
C VAL A 189 -11.43 -7.20 -24.27
N VAL A 190 -11.81 -8.39 -23.83
CA VAL A 190 -11.49 -9.65 -24.51
C VAL A 190 -12.09 -9.68 -25.92
N ILE A 191 -13.38 -9.30 -26.04
CA ILE A 191 -14.07 -9.27 -27.35
C ILE A 191 -13.42 -8.26 -28.29
N LEU A 192 -13.13 -7.05 -27.81
CA LEU A 192 -12.46 -6.00 -28.60
C LEU A 192 -11.06 -6.45 -29.07
N THR A 193 -10.29 -7.05 -28.19
CA THR A 193 -8.96 -7.57 -28.52
C THR A 193 -9.04 -8.66 -29.58
N TRP A 194 -10.00 -9.58 -29.45
CA TRP A 194 -10.23 -10.66 -30.40
C TRP A 194 -10.69 -10.12 -31.77
N MET A 195 -11.60 -9.11 -31.77
CA MET A 195 -12.09 -8.45 -32.98
C MET A 195 -10.97 -7.73 -33.74
N VAL A 196 -10.10 -6.99 -33.04
CA VAL A 196 -8.94 -6.32 -33.64
C VAL A 196 -7.96 -7.33 -34.22
N PHE A 197 -7.71 -8.43 -33.51
CA PHE A 197 -6.84 -9.50 -34.00
C PHE A 197 -7.41 -10.14 -35.27
N TRP A 198 -8.70 -10.42 -35.29
CA TRP A 198 -9.38 -11.02 -36.45
C TRP A 198 -9.38 -10.07 -37.66
N MET A 199 -9.66 -8.77 -37.44
CA MET A 199 -9.63 -7.74 -38.48
C MET A 199 -8.23 -7.61 -39.10
N ARG A 200 -7.16 -7.64 -38.29
CA ARG A 200 -5.76 -7.64 -38.76
C ARG A 200 -5.41 -8.89 -39.57
N LYS A 201 -5.99 -10.04 -39.23
CA LYS A 201 -5.81 -11.28 -39.98
C LYS A 201 -6.49 -11.20 -41.35
N VAL A 202 -7.74 -10.70 -41.38
CA VAL A 202 -8.50 -10.53 -42.63
C VAL A 202 -7.82 -9.52 -43.56
N SER A 203 -7.38 -8.37 -43.05
CA SER A 203 -6.72 -7.35 -43.88
C SER A 203 -5.37 -7.85 -44.49
N ARG A 204 -4.65 -8.72 -43.81
CA ARG A 204 -3.44 -9.33 -44.34
C ARG A 204 -3.74 -10.31 -45.48
N ASN A 205 -4.79 -11.11 -45.33
CA ASN A 205 -5.22 -12.04 -46.37
C ASN A 205 -5.68 -11.33 -47.64
N VAL A 206 -6.45 -10.22 -47.46
CA VAL A 206 -6.91 -9.39 -48.59
C VAL A 206 -5.74 -8.74 -49.34
N LYS A 207 -4.73 -8.22 -48.61
CA LYS A 207 -3.51 -7.68 -49.26
C LYS A 207 -2.77 -8.73 -50.06
N GLN A 208 -2.57 -9.94 -49.56
CA GLN A 208 -1.91 -11.02 -50.26
C GLN A 208 -2.67 -11.46 -51.54
N GLN A 209 -3.99 -11.51 -51.50
CA GLN A 209 -4.82 -11.80 -52.65
C GLN A 209 -4.72 -10.71 -53.72
N LEU A 210 -4.66 -9.44 -53.30
CA LEU A 210 -4.50 -8.31 -54.25
C LEU A 210 -3.10 -8.34 -54.90
N GLU A 211 -2.05 -8.59 -54.16
CA GLU A 211 -0.67 -8.72 -54.71
C GLU A 211 -0.59 -9.87 -55.72
N GLN A 212 -1.14 -11.03 -55.36
CA GLN A 212 -1.20 -12.19 -56.29
C GLN A 212 -2.02 -11.92 -57.55
N ALA A 213 -3.14 -11.19 -57.43
CA ALA A 213 -3.97 -10.82 -58.58
C ALA A 213 -3.24 -9.83 -59.52
N VAL A 214 -2.49 -8.87 -58.94
CA VAL A 214 -1.68 -7.92 -59.72
C VAL A 214 -0.54 -8.64 -60.44
N ASP A 215 0.21 -9.54 -59.76
CA ASP A 215 1.27 -10.32 -60.37
C ASP A 215 0.78 -11.23 -61.52
N ASN A 216 -0.36 -11.88 -61.31
CA ASN A 216 -0.98 -12.70 -62.35
C ASN A 216 -1.45 -11.87 -63.58
N ALA A 217 -1.92 -10.63 -63.34
CA ALA A 217 -2.31 -9.73 -64.42
C ALA A 217 -1.10 -9.23 -65.22
N LEU A 218 0.00 -8.94 -64.56
CA LEU A 218 1.25 -8.51 -65.20
C LEU A 218 1.87 -9.64 -66.04
N GLN A 219 1.81 -10.90 -65.58
CA GLN A 219 2.30 -12.06 -66.35
C GLN A 219 1.45 -12.43 -67.55
N ARG A 220 0.16 -12.08 -67.60
CA ARG A 220 -0.71 -12.31 -68.74
C ARG A 220 -0.69 -11.19 -69.77
N GLY A 221 -0.10 -10.03 -69.45
CA GLY A 221 -0.03 -8.88 -70.36
C GLY A 221 1.27 -8.78 -71.15
N ASN A 222 2.21 -9.75 -70.97
CA ASN A 222 3.44 -9.85 -71.71
C ASN A 222 3.41 -11.11 -72.60
#